data_d0651fec81db9c4c74277a9985d8b43e
#
_entry.id   d0651fec81db9c4c74277a9985d8b43e
#
_cell.length_a   1.000
_cell.length_b   1.000
_cell.length_c   1.000
_cell.angle_alpha   90.00
_cell.angle_beta   90.00
_cell.angle_gamma   90.00
#
_symmetry.space_group_name_H-M   'P 1'
#
loop_
_entity.id
_entity.type
_entity.pdbx_description
1 polymer ?
#
loop_
_entity_poly.entity_id
_entity_poly.type
_entity_poly.pdbx_seq_one_letter_code
_entity_poly.pdbx_strand_id
1 'polypeptide(L)'
;PQIDLVIVDLYPFEKTVASGASEADIIEKIDIGGISLIRAGAKNFKDTVIVSSMDQYGLFLDMITNQNGSTTLEDRKLLATKAFHVSSHYDGAIFKYFNTDETIYKESIQNGQVLRYGENPHQKGFFFGEFEAMFNKVHGKELSYNNLLDVDAAVNLINEFKTDGSTFAILK
;
A
#
# COMPACT_ATOMS: atom_id res chain seq x y z
N PRO A 1 23.03 -26.01 5.60
CA PRO A 1 21.87 -26.34 4.75
C PRO A 1 21.50 -25.11 3.91
N GLN A 2 21.09 -25.34 2.69
CA GLN A 2 20.56 -24.32 1.79
C GLN A 2 19.12 -24.01 2.18
N ILE A 3 18.70 -22.75 2.09
CA ILE A 3 17.33 -22.32 2.35
C ILE A 3 16.75 -21.84 1.03
N ASP A 4 15.77 -22.58 0.52
CA ASP A 4 15.14 -22.31 -0.77
C ASP A 4 13.96 -21.36 -0.65
N LEU A 5 13.27 -21.34 0.49
CA LEU A 5 12.07 -20.57 0.74
C LEU A 5 12.06 -19.98 2.16
N VAL A 6 11.70 -18.72 2.24
CA VAL A 6 11.43 -18.00 3.49
C VAL A 6 10.02 -17.43 3.42
N ILE A 7 9.18 -17.76 4.40
CA ILE A 7 7.82 -17.20 4.54
C ILE A 7 7.75 -16.50 5.90
N VAL A 8 7.41 -15.23 5.91
CA VAL A 8 7.36 -14.43 7.14
C VAL A 8 6.22 -13.43 7.05
N ASP A 9 5.35 -13.43 8.06
CA ASP A 9 4.36 -12.40 8.31
C ASP A 9 4.81 -11.56 9.50
N LEU A 10 4.81 -10.24 9.36
CA LEU A 10 5.18 -9.33 10.43
C LEU A 10 4.06 -9.19 11.48
N TYR A 11 4.43 -8.85 12.68
CA TYR A 11 3.46 -8.45 13.69
C TYR A 11 2.62 -7.25 13.23
N PRO A 12 1.32 -7.21 13.57
CA PRO A 12 0.37 -6.21 13.06
C PRO A 12 0.51 -4.85 13.76
N PHE A 13 1.67 -4.18 13.62
CA PHE A 13 2.01 -2.94 14.30
C PHE A 13 0.96 -1.85 14.08
N GLU A 14 0.61 -1.54 12.82
CA GLU A 14 -0.34 -0.48 12.49
C GLU A 14 -1.75 -0.76 13.05
N LYS A 15 -2.20 -2.03 13.01
CA LYS A 15 -3.50 -2.43 13.60
C LYS A 15 -3.48 -2.26 15.11
N THR A 16 -2.35 -2.51 15.77
CA THR A 16 -2.21 -2.33 17.21
C THR A 16 -2.22 -0.85 17.57
N VAL A 17 -1.55 0.00 16.81
CA VAL A 17 -1.63 1.46 16.95
C VAL A 17 -3.07 1.95 16.77
N ALA A 18 -3.73 1.54 15.69
CA ALA A 18 -5.10 1.94 15.37
C ALA A 18 -6.14 1.47 16.40
N SER A 19 -5.86 0.40 17.15
CA SER A 19 -6.74 -0.09 18.23
C SER A 19 -6.71 0.77 19.49
N GLY A 20 -5.79 1.74 19.60
CA GLY A 20 -5.58 2.52 20.80
C GLY A 20 -4.97 1.73 21.97
N ALA A 21 -4.19 0.68 21.66
CA ALA A 21 -3.46 -0.12 22.63
C ALA A 21 -2.46 0.73 23.45
N SER A 22 -1.98 0.19 24.58
CA SER A 22 -0.96 0.87 25.37
C SER A 22 0.35 1.00 24.58
N GLU A 23 1.16 2.02 24.90
CA GLU A 23 2.47 2.21 24.30
C GLU A 23 3.36 0.95 24.42
N ALA A 24 3.32 0.29 25.58
CA ALA A 24 4.06 -0.93 25.81
C ALA A 24 3.63 -2.06 24.85
N ASP A 25 2.32 -2.23 24.64
CA ASP A 25 1.78 -3.24 23.70
C ASP A 25 2.12 -2.89 22.24
N ILE A 26 2.14 -1.62 21.89
CA ILE A 26 2.51 -1.15 20.55
C ILE A 26 3.99 -1.43 20.29
N ILE A 27 4.87 -1.10 21.23
CA ILE A 27 6.32 -1.33 21.10
C ILE A 27 6.62 -2.82 20.99
N GLU A 28 5.91 -3.69 21.73
CA GLU A 28 6.07 -5.15 21.66
C GLU A 28 5.72 -5.71 20.25
N LYS A 29 4.97 -4.95 19.43
CA LYS A 29 4.66 -5.32 18.05
C LYS A 29 5.68 -4.81 17.03
N ILE A 30 6.79 -4.24 17.45
CA ILE A 30 7.91 -3.94 16.56
C ILE A 30 8.69 -5.24 16.31
N ASP A 31 8.49 -5.80 15.12
CA ASP A 31 9.13 -7.05 14.71
C ASP A 31 10.60 -6.82 14.32
N ILE A 32 11.50 -7.43 15.03
CA ILE A 32 12.95 -7.33 14.78
C ILE A 32 13.43 -8.50 13.91
N GLY A 33 13.01 -9.72 14.26
CA GLY A 33 13.45 -10.93 13.59
C GLY A 33 12.83 -11.11 12.21
N GLY A 34 11.52 -10.95 12.11
CA GLY A 34 10.77 -11.09 10.87
C GLY A 34 11.23 -10.12 9.80
N ILE A 35 11.39 -8.84 10.14
CA ILE A 35 11.87 -7.83 9.19
C ILE A 35 13.29 -8.14 8.69
N SER A 36 14.15 -8.66 9.56
CA SER A 36 15.51 -9.06 9.20
C SER A 36 15.51 -10.24 8.22
N LEU A 37 14.65 -11.23 8.45
CA LEU A 37 14.50 -12.40 7.57
C LEU A 37 13.93 -11.98 6.20
N ILE A 38 12.93 -11.11 6.16
CA ILE A 38 12.36 -10.57 4.93
C ILE A 38 13.45 -9.90 4.09
N ARG A 39 14.24 -9.01 4.68
CA ARG A 39 15.31 -8.30 3.99
C ARG A 39 16.43 -9.23 3.52
N ALA A 40 16.79 -10.23 4.34
CA ALA A 40 17.81 -11.22 3.97
C ALA A 40 17.35 -12.09 2.78
N GLY A 41 16.12 -12.61 2.82
CA GLY A 41 15.54 -13.37 1.70
C GLY A 41 15.43 -12.54 0.42
N ALA A 42 14.94 -11.31 0.52
CA ALA A 42 14.83 -10.40 -0.62
C ALA A 42 16.19 -10.07 -1.25
N LYS A 43 17.22 -9.85 -0.43
CA LYS A 43 18.58 -9.61 -0.93
C LYS A 43 19.15 -10.82 -1.69
N ASN A 44 18.78 -12.02 -1.25
CA ASN A 44 19.24 -13.29 -1.82
C ASN A 44 18.27 -13.86 -2.90
N PHE A 45 17.45 -13.04 -3.53
CA PHE A 45 16.42 -13.46 -4.49
C PHE A 45 16.94 -14.33 -5.64
N LYS A 46 18.23 -14.32 -5.93
CA LYS A 46 18.82 -15.19 -6.96
C LYS A 46 18.66 -16.67 -6.60
N ASP A 47 18.74 -16.99 -5.32
CA ASP A 47 18.81 -18.37 -4.83
C ASP A 47 17.67 -18.71 -3.85
N THR A 48 16.99 -17.69 -3.27
CA THR A 48 15.96 -17.88 -2.24
C THR A 48 14.66 -17.19 -2.64
N VAL A 49 13.55 -17.89 -2.44
CA VAL A 49 12.20 -17.29 -2.54
C VAL A 49 11.87 -16.61 -1.22
N ILE A 50 11.31 -15.40 -1.26
CA ILE A 50 10.77 -14.70 -0.09
C ILE A 50 9.28 -14.42 -0.28
N VAL A 51 8.45 -14.86 0.66
CA VAL A 51 7.03 -14.50 0.78
C VAL A 51 6.88 -13.72 2.07
N SER A 52 6.55 -12.46 1.99
CA SER A 52 6.69 -11.49 3.07
C SER A 52 5.36 -11.00 3.66
N SER A 53 4.24 -11.56 3.19
CA SER A 53 2.91 -11.21 3.67
C SER A 53 1.89 -12.26 3.22
N MET A 54 0.83 -12.47 4.01
CA MET A 54 -0.25 -13.43 3.72
C MET A 54 -0.98 -13.15 2.40
N ASP A 55 -1.09 -11.91 1.98
CA ASP A 55 -1.71 -11.53 0.71
C ASP A 55 -0.93 -12.04 -0.52
N GLN A 56 0.32 -12.45 -0.34
CA GLN A 56 1.17 -13.01 -1.39
C GLN A 56 1.06 -14.54 -1.50
N TYR A 57 0.38 -15.22 -0.57
CA TYR A 57 0.31 -16.68 -0.54
C TYR A 57 -0.36 -17.26 -1.79
N GLY A 58 -1.46 -16.63 -2.24
CA GLY A 58 -2.13 -17.03 -3.48
C GLY A 58 -1.22 -16.90 -4.71
N LEU A 59 -0.57 -15.76 -4.86
CA LEU A 59 0.39 -15.51 -5.93
C LEU A 59 1.53 -16.54 -5.92
N PHE A 60 2.10 -16.82 -4.77
CA PHE A 60 3.19 -17.80 -4.65
C PHE A 60 2.71 -19.23 -4.95
N LEU A 61 1.53 -19.61 -4.45
CA LEU A 61 0.94 -20.91 -4.72
C LEU A 61 0.71 -21.12 -6.23
N ASP A 62 0.18 -20.12 -6.91
CA ASP A 62 -0.01 -20.15 -8.36
C ASP A 62 1.33 -20.33 -9.12
N MET A 63 2.37 -19.59 -8.70
CA MET A 63 3.72 -19.71 -9.27
C MET A 63 4.23 -21.15 -9.18
N ILE A 64 4.27 -21.74 -7.99
CA ILE A 64 4.82 -23.10 -7.81
C ILE A 64 3.96 -24.19 -8.43
N THR A 65 2.63 -24.02 -8.45
CA THR A 65 1.71 -24.98 -9.06
C THR A 65 1.90 -25.03 -10.58
N ASN A 66 2.01 -23.86 -11.23
CA ASN A 66 2.15 -23.76 -12.68
C ASN A 66 3.56 -24.11 -13.18
N GLN A 67 4.54 -24.20 -12.29
CA GLN A 67 5.96 -24.41 -12.62
C GLN A 67 6.54 -25.69 -11.97
N ASN A 68 5.68 -26.68 -11.68
CA ASN A 68 6.10 -27.98 -11.10
C ASN A 68 6.95 -27.85 -9.82
N GLY A 69 6.55 -26.96 -8.90
CA GLY A 69 7.23 -26.76 -7.63
C GLY A 69 8.48 -25.87 -7.70
N SER A 70 8.73 -25.19 -8.81
CA SER A 70 9.88 -24.30 -8.98
C SER A 70 9.45 -22.85 -9.19
N THR A 71 10.42 -21.92 -9.21
CA THR A 71 10.21 -20.50 -9.50
C THR A 71 11.27 -20.01 -10.48
N THR A 72 10.90 -19.08 -11.35
CA THR A 72 11.86 -18.38 -12.23
C THR A 72 12.63 -17.31 -11.46
N LEU A 73 13.68 -16.78 -12.05
CA LEU A 73 14.41 -15.64 -11.48
C LEU A 73 13.52 -14.38 -11.42
N GLU A 74 12.67 -14.19 -12.42
CA GLU A 74 11.70 -13.11 -12.52
C GLU A 74 10.68 -13.17 -11.39
N ASP A 75 10.15 -14.35 -11.09
CA ASP A 75 9.24 -14.57 -9.96
C ASP A 75 9.89 -14.19 -8.64
N ARG A 76 11.11 -14.67 -8.40
CA ARG A 76 11.86 -14.34 -7.17
C ARG A 76 12.18 -12.86 -7.08
N LYS A 77 12.49 -12.21 -8.19
CA LYS A 77 12.71 -10.75 -8.24
C LYS A 77 11.43 -9.98 -7.95
N LEU A 78 10.28 -10.43 -8.47
CA LEU A 78 8.97 -9.85 -8.16
C LEU A 78 8.65 -9.98 -6.66
N LEU A 79 8.84 -11.16 -6.09
CA LEU A 79 8.62 -11.38 -4.65
C LEU A 79 9.59 -10.57 -3.79
N ALA A 80 10.85 -10.42 -4.20
CA ALA A 80 11.81 -9.55 -3.52
C ALA A 80 11.39 -8.06 -3.57
N THR A 81 10.83 -7.61 -4.69
CA THR A 81 10.25 -6.25 -4.80
C THR A 81 9.11 -6.07 -3.81
N LYS A 82 8.21 -7.03 -3.72
CA LYS A 82 7.11 -7.03 -2.74
C LYS A 82 7.63 -7.05 -1.30
N ALA A 83 8.68 -7.80 -1.03
CA ALA A 83 9.31 -7.86 0.29
C ALA A 83 9.92 -6.52 0.71
N PHE A 84 10.60 -5.81 -0.19
CA PHE A 84 11.09 -4.46 0.09
C PHE A 84 9.97 -3.44 0.22
N HIS A 85 8.86 -3.61 -0.51
CA HIS A 85 7.66 -2.80 -0.31
C HIS A 85 7.11 -2.97 1.12
N VAL A 86 6.92 -4.23 1.58
CA VAL A 86 6.49 -4.53 2.96
C VAL A 86 7.44 -3.93 3.99
N SER A 87 8.74 -4.16 3.83
CA SER A 87 9.77 -3.69 4.75
C SER A 87 9.81 -2.16 4.86
N SER A 88 9.75 -1.44 3.73
CA SER A 88 9.80 0.01 3.72
C SER A 88 8.54 0.66 4.29
N HIS A 89 7.38 0.05 4.02
CA HIS A 89 6.11 0.49 4.59
C HIS A 89 6.09 0.31 6.11
N TYR A 90 6.51 -0.86 6.57
CA TYR A 90 6.58 -1.20 7.99
C TYR A 90 7.48 -0.24 8.78
N ASP A 91 8.70 0.01 8.29
CA ASP A 91 9.62 0.97 8.90
C ASP A 91 9.05 2.41 8.84
N GLY A 92 8.36 2.75 7.76
CA GLY A 92 7.66 4.02 7.61
C GLY A 92 6.56 4.23 8.64
N ALA A 93 5.75 3.19 8.92
CA ALA A 93 4.70 3.22 9.93
C ALA A 93 5.26 3.37 11.34
N ILE A 94 6.35 2.64 11.66
CA ILE A 94 7.05 2.79 12.94
C ILE A 94 7.63 4.20 13.08
N PHE A 95 8.30 4.69 12.03
CA PHE A 95 8.82 6.06 12.02
C PHE A 95 7.72 7.09 12.29
N LYS A 96 6.56 6.96 11.62
CA LYS A 96 5.42 7.87 11.78
C LYS A 96 4.90 7.88 13.23
N TYR A 97 4.89 6.73 13.90
CA TYR A 97 4.47 6.61 15.30
C TYR A 97 5.41 7.37 16.26
N PHE A 98 6.73 7.30 16.04
CA PHE A 98 7.72 7.96 16.89
C PHE A 98 8.06 9.40 16.48
N ASN A 99 7.70 9.80 15.25
CA ASN A 99 8.14 11.08 14.71
C ASN A 99 7.42 12.25 15.38
N THR A 100 8.19 13.12 16.02
CA THR A 100 7.76 14.40 16.58
C THR A 100 8.36 15.61 15.84
N ASP A 101 9.19 15.36 14.80
CA ASP A 101 9.82 16.40 13.99
C ASP A 101 8.96 16.70 12.76
N GLU A 102 8.26 17.83 12.80
CA GLU A 102 7.38 18.28 11.72
C GLU A 102 8.12 18.63 10.41
N THR A 103 9.44 18.71 10.45
CA THR A 103 10.26 18.97 9.26
C THR A 103 10.56 17.70 8.45
N ILE A 104 10.28 16.51 9.02
CA ILE A 104 10.51 15.22 8.35
C ILE A 104 9.15 14.60 7.99
N TYR A 105 8.90 14.48 6.68
CA TYR A 105 7.72 13.83 6.16
C TYR A 105 8.07 12.55 5.42
N LYS A 106 7.40 11.44 5.77
CA LYS A 106 7.45 10.17 5.06
C LYS A 106 6.04 9.62 4.92
N GLU A 107 5.69 9.24 3.71
CA GLU A 107 4.41 8.61 3.40
C GLU A 107 4.62 7.34 2.60
N SER A 108 3.83 6.32 2.88
CA SER A 108 3.81 5.08 2.13
C SER A 108 2.36 4.69 1.87
N ILE A 109 1.91 4.84 0.63
CA ILE A 109 0.57 4.50 0.21
C ILE A 109 0.64 3.18 -0.56
N GLN A 110 -0.02 2.15 -0.03
CA GLN A 110 0.02 0.80 -0.61
C GLN A 110 -0.95 0.62 -1.77
N ASN A 111 -2.09 1.34 -1.73
CA ASN A 111 -3.18 1.16 -2.67
C ASN A 111 -3.12 2.24 -3.75
N GLY A 112 -2.99 1.80 -4.98
CA GLY A 112 -3.09 2.66 -6.16
C GLY A 112 -4.05 2.05 -7.17
N GLN A 113 -4.87 2.88 -7.79
CA GLN A 113 -5.76 2.45 -8.87
C GLN A 113 -5.43 3.21 -10.16
N VAL A 114 -5.59 2.51 -11.27
CA VAL A 114 -5.38 3.10 -12.59
C VAL A 114 -6.62 3.92 -12.95
N LEU A 115 -6.41 5.16 -13.32
CA LEU A 115 -7.47 6.01 -13.85
C LEU A 115 -7.71 5.72 -15.34
N ARG A 116 -8.86 6.15 -15.85
CA ARG A 116 -9.21 5.99 -17.27
C ARG A 116 -8.14 6.58 -18.20
N TYR A 117 -7.57 7.73 -17.86
CA TYR A 117 -6.40 8.39 -18.46
C TYR A 117 -5.89 9.50 -17.53
N GLY A 118 -4.72 10.05 -17.84
CA GLY A 118 -4.11 11.18 -17.13
C GLY A 118 -4.71 12.52 -17.54
N GLU A 119 -3.90 13.56 -17.60
CA GLU A 119 -4.33 14.88 -18.09
C GLU A 119 -4.78 14.83 -19.56
N ASN A 120 -4.04 14.09 -20.39
CA ASN A 120 -4.38 13.85 -21.79
C ASN A 120 -4.73 12.38 -22.04
N PRO A 121 -5.58 12.06 -23.05
CA PRO A 121 -6.09 10.71 -23.30
C PRO A 121 -5.03 9.63 -23.52
N HIS A 122 -3.84 9.99 -23.97
CA HIS A 122 -2.72 9.04 -24.21
C HIS A 122 -1.83 8.84 -22.98
N GLN A 123 -2.05 9.60 -21.91
CA GLN A 123 -1.29 9.49 -20.67
C GLN A 123 -1.94 8.51 -19.70
N LYS A 124 -1.14 7.78 -18.96
CA LYS A 124 -1.61 6.99 -17.82
C LYS A 124 -1.78 7.90 -16.61
N GLY A 125 -2.91 7.74 -15.91
CA GLY A 125 -3.16 8.37 -14.62
C GLY A 125 -3.27 7.33 -13.53
N PHE A 126 -2.88 7.70 -12.32
CA PHE A 126 -2.99 6.86 -11.13
C PHE A 126 -3.52 7.70 -9.99
N PHE A 127 -4.39 7.10 -9.18
CA PHE A 127 -4.81 7.63 -7.90
C PHE A 127 -4.22 6.75 -6.80
N PHE A 128 -3.58 7.35 -5.82
CA PHE A 128 -3.03 6.65 -4.67
C PHE A 128 -3.81 7.03 -3.42
N GLY A 129 -4.38 6.05 -2.74
CA GLY A 129 -5.20 6.20 -1.56
C GLY A 129 -6.52 5.42 -1.65
N GLU A 130 -7.36 5.58 -0.63
CA GLU A 130 -8.66 4.91 -0.52
C GLU A 130 -9.76 5.80 -1.08
N PHE A 131 -10.01 5.71 -2.39
CA PHE A 131 -11.01 6.54 -3.07
C PHE A 131 -12.42 6.32 -2.50
N GLU A 132 -12.79 5.08 -2.24
CA GLU A 132 -14.08 4.68 -1.71
C GLU A 132 -14.33 5.15 -0.26
N ALA A 133 -13.25 5.43 0.49
CA ALA A 133 -13.37 6.06 1.80
C ALA A 133 -13.67 7.55 1.73
N MET A 134 -13.34 8.19 0.61
CA MET A 134 -13.55 9.62 0.39
C MET A 134 -14.87 9.92 -0.36
N PHE A 135 -15.23 9.07 -1.33
CA PHE A 135 -16.33 9.29 -2.25
C PHE A 135 -17.10 8.01 -2.55
N ASN A 136 -18.41 8.14 -2.68
CA ASN A 136 -19.28 7.07 -3.17
C ASN A 136 -19.67 7.37 -4.64
N LYS A 137 -19.04 6.68 -5.59
CA LYS A 137 -19.41 6.76 -7.00
C LYS A 137 -20.72 6.03 -7.26
N VAL A 138 -21.83 6.75 -7.37
CA VAL A 138 -23.15 6.15 -7.55
C VAL A 138 -23.35 5.62 -8.96
N HIS A 139 -22.83 6.30 -9.98
CA HIS A 139 -22.99 5.93 -11.40
C HIS A 139 -21.95 6.60 -12.28
N GLY A 140 -21.76 6.09 -13.49
CA GLY A 140 -20.93 6.70 -14.53
C GLY A 140 -19.69 5.90 -14.89
N LYS A 141 -18.89 6.45 -15.83
CA LYS A 141 -17.64 5.86 -16.31
C LYS A 141 -16.54 5.95 -15.25
N GLU A 142 -15.46 5.20 -15.44
CA GLU A 142 -14.25 5.35 -14.64
C GLU A 142 -13.70 6.78 -14.75
N LEU A 143 -13.16 7.27 -13.62
CA LEU A 143 -12.68 8.64 -13.52
C LEU A 143 -11.34 8.80 -14.26
N SER A 144 -11.14 9.97 -14.83
CA SER A 144 -9.83 10.44 -15.32
C SER A 144 -9.21 11.39 -14.31
N TYR A 145 -7.94 11.73 -14.53
CA TYR A 145 -7.25 12.76 -13.76
C TYR A 145 -8.03 14.08 -13.70
N ASN A 146 -8.53 14.55 -14.86
CA ASN A 146 -9.30 15.81 -14.94
C ASN A 146 -10.60 15.73 -14.13
N ASN A 147 -11.28 14.56 -14.12
CA ASN A 147 -12.47 14.41 -13.29
C ASN A 147 -12.15 14.53 -11.79
N LEU A 148 -10.98 14.06 -11.35
CA LEU A 148 -10.56 14.20 -9.96
C LEU A 148 -10.24 15.66 -9.60
N LEU A 149 -9.64 16.44 -10.52
CA LEU A 149 -9.46 17.88 -10.33
C LEU A 149 -10.80 18.61 -10.21
N ASP A 150 -11.76 18.24 -11.05
CA ASP A 150 -13.11 18.80 -10.99
C ASP A 150 -13.79 18.46 -9.66
N VAL A 151 -13.68 17.21 -9.19
CA VAL A 151 -14.22 16.79 -7.88
C VAL A 151 -13.58 17.57 -6.74
N ASP A 152 -12.25 17.74 -6.75
CA ASP A 152 -11.54 18.53 -5.75
C ASP A 152 -12.03 19.98 -5.72
N ALA A 153 -12.15 20.61 -6.88
CA ALA A 153 -12.68 21.95 -7.02
C ALA A 153 -14.12 22.07 -6.49
N ALA A 154 -14.99 21.09 -6.79
CA ALA A 154 -16.35 21.04 -6.30
C ALA A 154 -16.44 20.91 -4.78
N VAL A 155 -15.61 20.02 -4.19
CA VAL A 155 -15.56 19.84 -2.73
C VAL A 155 -15.12 21.13 -2.04
N ASN A 156 -14.08 21.77 -2.55
CA ASN A 156 -13.60 23.04 -2.00
C ASN A 156 -14.68 24.13 -2.11
N LEU A 157 -15.36 24.23 -3.25
CA LEU A 157 -16.45 25.19 -3.43
C LEU A 157 -17.61 24.93 -2.45
N ILE A 158 -18.06 23.68 -2.30
CA ILE A 158 -19.16 23.33 -1.40
C ILE A 158 -18.80 23.63 0.06
N ASN A 159 -17.54 23.47 0.43
CA ASN A 159 -17.05 23.73 1.78
C ASN A 159 -17.23 25.21 2.20
N GLU A 160 -17.23 26.14 1.25
CA GLU A 160 -17.48 27.57 1.52
C GLU A 160 -18.94 27.84 1.96
N PHE A 161 -19.87 26.92 1.64
CA PHE A 161 -21.30 27.04 1.94
C PHE A 161 -21.78 26.11 3.06
N LYS A 162 -20.90 25.60 3.90
CA LYS A 162 -21.24 24.62 4.97
C LYS A 162 -22.34 25.10 5.93
N THR A 163 -22.47 26.40 6.13
CA THR A 163 -23.43 27.02 7.05
C THR A 163 -24.77 27.43 6.39
N ASP A 164 -24.86 27.33 5.05
CA ASP A 164 -25.98 27.90 4.29
C ASP A 164 -27.07 26.87 3.95
N GLY A 165 -27.00 25.66 4.49
CA GLY A 165 -27.94 24.58 4.26
C GLY A 165 -27.44 23.52 3.27
N SER A 166 -28.35 22.77 2.65
CA SER A 166 -28.00 21.73 1.69
C SER A 166 -27.45 22.33 0.40
N THR A 167 -26.22 22.04 0.08
CA THR A 167 -25.50 22.56 -1.09
C THR A 167 -25.08 21.45 -2.03
N PHE A 168 -25.11 21.67 -3.33
CA PHE A 168 -24.60 20.76 -4.33
C PHE A 168 -23.84 21.53 -5.44
N ALA A 169 -22.92 20.86 -6.11
CA ALA A 169 -22.20 21.39 -7.27
C ALA A 169 -22.41 20.48 -8.48
N ILE A 170 -22.55 21.10 -9.65
CA ILE A 170 -22.60 20.43 -10.95
C ILE A 170 -21.38 20.87 -11.76
N LEU A 171 -20.59 19.88 -12.17
CA LEU A 171 -19.41 20.08 -13.01
C LEU A 171 -19.69 19.59 -14.43
N LYS A 172 -19.05 20.20 -15.42
CA LYS A 172 -19.22 19.85 -16.82
C LYS A 172 -17.87 19.50 -17.46
#